data_2cec8a7aec19bab8385c52e0a481288b
#
_entry.id   2cec8a7aec19bab8385c52e0a481288b
#
_cell.length_a   1.000
_cell.length_b   1.000
_cell.length_c   1.000
_cell.angle_alpha   90.00
_cell.angle_beta   90.00
_cell.angle_gamma   90.00
#
_symmetry.space_group_name_H-M   'P 1'
#
loop_
_entity.id
_entity.type
_entity.pdbx_description
1 polymer ?
#
loop_
_entity_poly.entity_id
_entity_poly.type
_entity_poly.pdbx_seq_one_letter_code
_entity_poly.pdbx_strand_id
1 'polypeptide(L)'
;MRVNKSCFAVAVMLVVSLTSVGQEYSFGWKSVEMNGTRTGVTFANADNVKEAMGEVKGRKYFAPDGRVFKKGSTRTAAKVMIDAQAKMADVKQVIAYAPEAMIKHAPECALSDWFIDLLMDQCAEITGKKVDFGFANFGGIRVDVPKGNVLLDDILSMFPFRNKMCYLELRGKEIREVCEQMASTGWQVIGGVRCVGSKSGKLLSVEIGGEPLDDDKVYGVVTIDFLLNGGDGYYLAKNAVSQTVIDKYIIDIVLPCVKKLTAEGKPLAYQADGRVRIVE
;
A
#
# COMPACT_ATOMS: atom_id res chain seq x y z
N MET A 1 -43.75 30.05 81.05
CA MET A 1 -42.27 29.91 80.71
C MET A 1 -42.20 28.98 79.53
N ARG A 2 -41.82 29.52 78.37
CA ARG A 2 -41.82 28.78 77.08
C ARG A 2 -40.44 28.12 76.89
N VAL A 3 -40.44 26.83 76.73
CA VAL A 3 -39.18 26.05 76.39
C VAL A 3 -39.16 25.91 74.89
N ASN A 4 -38.09 26.51 74.32
CA ASN A 4 -37.78 26.40 72.90
C ASN A 4 -37.22 25.00 72.62
N LYS A 5 -37.82 24.28 71.68
CA LYS A 5 -37.28 23.02 71.16
C LYS A 5 -36.44 23.36 69.90
N SER A 6 -35.17 23.33 70.05
CA SER A 6 -34.23 23.37 68.91
C SER A 6 -34.23 22.00 68.25
N CYS A 7 -34.76 21.95 67.05
CA CYS A 7 -34.59 20.77 66.19
C CYS A 7 -33.14 20.74 65.59
N PHE A 8 -32.35 19.76 66.03
CA PHE A 8 -31.14 19.42 65.33
C PHE A 8 -31.50 18.62 64.09
N ALA A 9 -31.35 19.23 62.95
CA ALA A 9 -31.36 18.51 61.66
C ALA A 9 -30.00 17.96 61.39
N VAL A 10 -29.83 16.66 61.56
CA VAL A 10 -28.63 15.95 61.12
C VAL A 10 -28.76 15.73 59.61
N ALA A 11 -28.00 16.52 58.86
CA ALA A 11 -27.86 16.29 57.43
C ALA A 11 -26.89 15.10 57.21
N VAL A 12 -27.41 13.95 56.91
CA VAL A 12 -26.65 12.82 56.43
C VAL A 12 -26.23 13.13 54.97
N MET A 13 -24.98 13.58 54.80
CA MET A 13 -24.37 13.64 53.48
C MET A 13 -24.07 12.20 53.04
N LEU A 14 -24.92 11.72 52.15
CA LEU A 14 -24.63 10.52 51.37
C LEU A 14 -23.54 10.86 50.36
N VAL A 15 -22.29 10.56 50.67
CA VAL A 15 -21.20 10.61 49.69
C VAL A 15 -21.38 9.40 48.78
N VAL A 16 -22.07 9.57 47.66
CA VAL A 16 -22.06 8.60 46.58
C VAL A 16 -20.71 8.77 45.88
N SER A 17 -19.74 7.92 46.23
CA SER A 17 -18.54 7.76 45.46
C SER A 17 -18.93 7.14 44.11
N LEU A 18 -19.08 7.99 43.10
CA LEU A 18 -19.09 7.58 41.70
C LEU A 18 -17.70 7.02 41.39
N THR A 19 -17.49 5.73 41.63
CA THR A 19 -16.44 5.01 40.96
C THR A 19 -16.81 4.96 39.48
N SER A 20 -16.30 5.92 38.72
CA SER A 20 -16.28 5.80 37.28
C SER A 20 -15.37 4.60 36.96
N VAL A 21 -15.98 3.45 36.72
CA VAL A 21 -15.27 2.35 36.07
C VAL A 21 -14.95 2.89 34.68
N GLY A 22 -13.76 3.41 34.52
CA GLY A 22 -13.23 3.79 33.23
C GLY A 22 -13.20 2.52 32.38
N GLN A 23 -14.10 2.45 31.42
CA GLN A 23 -14.05 1.38 30.43
C GLN A 23 -12.76 1.60 29.64
N GLU A 24 -11.76 0.78 29.88
CA GLU A 24 -10.53 0.79 29.08
C GLU A 24 -10.92 0.36 27.67
N TYR A 25 -10.97 1.34 26.76
CA TYR A 25 -11.09 1.05 25.35
C TYR A 25 -9.72 0.70 24.80
N SER A 26 -9.49 -0.55 24.45
CA SER A 26 -8.35 -0.92 23.63
C SER A 26 -8.66 -0.61 22.17
N PHE A 27 -7.90 0.31 21.59
CA PHE A 27 -7.99 0.61 20.17
C PHE A 27 -7.00 -0.26 19.41
N GLY A 28 -7.51 -1.13 18.56
CA GLY A 28 -6.71 -1.90 17.61
C GLY A 28 -6.95 -1.40 16.20
N TRP A 29 -5.89 -1.13 15.45
CA TRP A 29 -6.00 -0.88 14.03
C TRP A 29 -6.22 -2.22 13.32
N LYS A 30 -7.33 -2.33 12.59
CA LYS A 30 -7.61 -3.47 11.73
C LYS A 30 -7.67 -2.97 10.29
N SER A 31 -6.88 -3.57 9.42
CA SER A 31 -7.03 -3.37 7.99
C SER A 31 -8.44 -3.86 7.58
N VAL A 32 -9.15 -3.03 6.88
CA VAL A 32 -10.47 -3.36 6.34
C VAL A 32 -10.42 -3.08 4.85
N GLU A 33 -10.70 -4.11 4.06
CA GLU A 33 -10.83 -3.95 2.62
C GLU A 33 -11.94 -2.94 2.29
N MET A 34 -11.59 -1.93 1.50
CA MET A 34 -12.51 -0.88 1.06
C MET A 34 -13.21 -1.23 -0.26
N ASN A 35 -13.37 -2.52 -0.52
CA ASN A 35 -13.93 -3.07 -1.76
C ASN A 35 -15.47 -3.17 -1.80
N GLY A 36 -16.16 -2.60 -0.81
CA GLY A 36 -17.63 -2.65 -0.73
C GLY A 36 -18.21 -3.95 -0.16
N THR A 37 -17.40 -4.99 0.12
CA THR A 37 -17.90 -6.28 0.66
C THR A 37 -18.65 -6.13 1.98
N ARG A 38 -18.32 -5.09 2.76
CA ARG A 38 -19.04 -4.75 4.01
C ARG A 38 -20.49 -4.33 3.81
N THR A 39 -20.87 -3.94 2.60
CA THR A 39 -22.25 -3.58 2.23
C THR A 39 -23.00 -4.76 1.62
N GLY A 40 -22.36 -5.93 1.50
CA GLY A 40 -22.93 -7.11 0.85
C GLY A 40 -22.89 -7.05 -0.68
N VAL A 41 -22.24 -6.03 -1.25
CA VAL A 41 -22.08 -5.87 -2.69
C VAL A 41 -20.59 -5.87 -3.03
N THR A 42 -20.22 -6.61 -4.05
CA THR A 42 -18.82 -6.90 -4.39
C THR A 42 -18.04 -5.63 -4.73
N PHE A 43 -18.61 -4.73 -5.52
CA PHE A 43 -18.01 -3.42 -5.84
C PHE A 43 -19.10 -2.41 -6.19
N ALA A 44 -19.02 -1.20 -5.63
CA ALA A 44 -19.83 -0.09 -6.09
C ALA A 44 -19.23 0.51 -7.37
N ASN A 45 -20.05 0.65 -8.41
CA ASN A 45 -19.72 1.32 -9.66
C ASN A 45 -20.92 2.14 -10.13
N ALA A 46 -20.80 2.82 -11.28
CA ALA A 46 -21.87 3.68 -11.79
C ALA A 46 -23.18 2.93 -12.08
N ASP A 47 -23.11 1.65 -12.41
CA ASP A 47 -24.27 0.86 -12.86
C ASP A 47 -25.04 0.19 -11.71
N ASN A 48 -24.37 -0.10 -10.58
CA ASN A 48 -24.94 -0.80 -9.45
C ASN A 48 -25.08 0.06 -8.17
N VAL A 49 -25.01 1.38 -8.28
CA VAL A 49 -24.99 2.32 -7.14
C VAL A 49 -26.13 2.05 -6.15
N LYS A 50 -27.32 1.84 -6.64
CA LYS A 50 -28.48 1.62 -5.77
C LYS A 50 -28.39 0.32 -4.97
N GLU A 51 -27.89 -0.74 -5.56
CA GLU A 51 -27.71 -2.04 -4.92
C GLU A 51 -26.55 -2.01 -3.92
N ALA A 52 -25.43 -1.41 -4.34
CA ALA A 52 -24.20 -1.36 -3.57
C ALA A 52 -24.24 -0.35 -2.41
N MET A 53 -24.83 0.81 -2.64
CA MET A 53 -24.75 1.95 -1.74
C MET A 53 -26.12 2.45 -1.26
N GLY A 54 -27.20 1.89 -1.75
CA GLY A 54 -28.56 2.35 -1.42
C GLY A 54 -28.95 3.62 -2.15
N GLU A 55 -29.94 4.32 -1.61
CA GLU A 55 -30.58 5.45 -2.29
C GLU A 55 -30.89 6.60 -1.32
N VAL A 56 -30.65 7.83 -1.77
CA VAL A 56 -31.07 9.04 -1.02
C VAL A 56 -32.29 9.63 -1.69
N LYS A 57 -33.45 9.59 -0.99
CA LYS A 57 -34.70 10.22 -1.41
C LYS A 57 -35.09 11.31 -0.42
N GLY A 58 -35.08 12.56 -0.86
CA GLY A 58 -35.39 13.71 -0.03
C GLY A 58 -34.51 13.78 1.22
N ARG A 59 -35.12 13.68 2.40
CA ARG A 59 -34.41 13.73 3.68
C ARG A 59 -33.99 12.36 4.21
N LYS A 60 -34.24 11.28 3.47
CA LYS A 60 -33.95 9.90 3.91
C LYS A 60 -32.85 9.26 3.05
N TYR A 61 -32.02 8.48 3.71
CA TYR A 61 -31.11 7.53 3.07
C TYR A 61 -31.59 6.12 3.39
N PHE A 62 -31.77 5.31 2.36
CA PHE A 62 -32.14 3.90 2.42
C PHE A 62 -30.87 3.09 2.13
N ALA A 63 -30.33 2.48 3.17
CA ALA A 63 -29.13 1.66 3.05
C ALA A 63 -29.44 0.29 2.42
N PRO A 64 -28.47 -0.38 1.78
CA PRO A 64 -28.66 -1.70 1.17
C PRO A 64 -29.13 -2.78 2.14
N ASP A 65 -28.76 -2.67 3.41
CA ASP A 65 -29.17 -3.56 4.50
C ASP A 65 -30.57 -3.30 5.05
N GLY A 66 -31.34 -2.42 4.42
CA GLY A 66 -32.70 -2.07 4.80
C GLY A 66 -32.81 -0.98 5.91
N ARG A 67 -31.71 -0.53 6.48
CA ARG A 67 -31.73 0.58 7.45
C ARG A 67 -32.10 1.91 6.79
N VAL A 68 -32.83 2.74 7.52
CA VAL A 68 -33.27 4.06 7.03
C VAL A 68 -32.76 5.17 7.96
N PHE A 69 -31.99 6.08 7.38
CA PHE A 69 -31.46 7.26 8.09
C PHE A 69 -32.17 8.52 7.61
N LYS A 70 -32.88 9.21 8.55
CA LYS A 70 -33.74 10.34 8.18
C LYS A 70 -32.99 11.66 7.99
N LYS A 71 -31.88 11.86 8.71
CA LYS A 71 -31.04 13.06 8.69
C LYS A 71 -29.67 12.76 9.33
N GLY A 72 -28.75 13.73 9.27
CA GLY A 72 -27.44 13.64 9.95
C GLY A 72 -26.29 13.27 9.02
N SER A 73 -25.13 13.03 9.61
CA SER A 73 -23.88 12.81 8.90
C SER A 73 -23.92 11.58 7.98
N THR A 74 -24.54 10.48 8.42
CA THR A 74 -24.67 9.25 7.61
C THR A 74 -25.36 9.50 6.27
N ARG A 75 -26.51 10.21 6.31
CA ARG A 75 -27.25 10.56 5.08
C ARG A 75 -26.43 11.51 4.18
N THR A 76 -25.73 12.47 4.79
CA THR A 76 -24.91 13.42 4.03
C THR A 76 -23.72 12.72 3.37
N ALA A 77 -23.00 11.88 4.11
CA ALA A 77 -21.91 11.10 3.57
C ALA A 77 -22.36 10.16 2.46
N ALA A 78 -23.45 9.41 2.68
CA ALA A 78 -24.03 8.52 1.67
C ALA A 78 -24.38 9.28 0.38
N LYS A 79 -24.98 10.49 0.50
CA LYS A 79 -25.30 11.29 -0.69
C LYS A 79 -24.04 11.69 -1.47
N VAL A 80 -22.99 12.15 -0.78
CA VAL A 80 -21.72 12.52 -1.45
C VAL A 80 -21.11 11.32 -2.16
N MET A 81 -21.07 10.17 -1.51
CA MET A 81 -20.50 8.94 -2.08
C MET A 81 -21.32 8.43 -3.27
N ILE A 82 -22.65 8.44 -3.18
CA ILE A 82 -23.54 8.03 -4.28
C ILE A 82 -23.37 8.97 -5.49
N ASP A 83 -23.41 10.29 -5.25
CA ASP A 83 -23.28 11.29 -6.31
C ASP A 83 -21.89 11.22 -6.99
N ALA A 84 -20.85 10.77 -6.25
CA ALA A 84 -19.50 10.62 -6.78
C ALA A 84 -19.36 9.43 -7.76
N GLN A 85 -20.18 8.37 -7.63
CA GLN A 85 -20.03 7.17 -8.44
C GLN A 85 -20.11 7.44 -9.94
N ALA A 86 -21.07 8.24 -10.38
CA ALA A 86 -21.19 8.63 -11.79
C ALA A 86 -19.96 9.41 -12.29
N LYS A 87 -19.36 10.24 -11.44
CA LYS A 87 -18.14 11.01 -11.76
C LYS A 87 -16.88 10.15 -11.77
N MET A 88 -16.93 9.02 -11.09
CA MET A 88 -15.82 8.06 -10.98
C MET A 88 -15.95 6.92 -12.00
N ALA A 89 -16.93 6.94 -12.90
CA ALA A 89 -17.16 5.86 -13.86
C ALA A 89 -15.88 5.51 -14.66
N ASP A 90 -15.13 6.53 -15.10
CA ASP A 90 -13.91 6.34 -15.88
C ASP A 90 -12.82 5.58 -15.11
N VAL A 91 -12.66 5.82 -13.80
CA VAL A 91 -11.66 5.13 -12.98
C VAL A 91 -12.14 3.77 -12.45
N LYS A 92 -13.44 3.49 -12.53
CA LYS A 92 -14.04 2.18 -12.17
C LYS A 92 -14.04 1.17 -13.32
N GLN A 93 -13.42 1.49 -14.45
CA GLN A 93 -13.26 0.55 -15.55
C GLN A 93 -12.41 -0.66 -15.12
N VAL A 94 -12.86 -1.86 -15.49
CA VAL A 94 -12.07 -3.08 -15.36
C VAL A 94 -10.96 -3.04 -16.41
N ILE A 95 -9.71 -3.09 -15.96
CA ILE A 95 -8.53 -3.01 -16.83
C ILE A 95 -7.67 -4.27 -16.80
N ALA A 96 -7.91 -5.17 -15.83
CA ALA A 96 -7.25 -6.46 -15.75
C ALA A 96 -8.10 -7.45 -14.94
N TYR A 97 -7.66 -8.71 -14.94
CA TYR A 97 -8.19 -9.77 -14.10
C TYR A 97 -7.05 -10.45 -13.34
N ALA A 98 -7.16 -10.57 -12.03
CA ALA A 98 -6.21 -11.30 -11.19
C ALA A 98 -6.87 -12.58 -10.65
N PRO A 99 -6.33 -13.78 -10.96
CA PRO A 99 -6.90 -15.05 -10.49
C PRO A 99 -6.78 -15.21 -8.96
N GLU A 100 -5.74 -14.60 -8.37
CA GLU A 100 -5.52 -14.53 -6.94
C GLU A 100 -5.15 -13.12 -6.52
N ALA A 101 -5.45 -12.76 -5.28
CA ALA A 101 -5.02 -11.48 -4.71
C ALA A 101 -3.51 -11.47 -4.51
N MET A 102 -2.86 -10.34 -4.84
CA MET A 102 -1.47 -10.12 -4.47
C MET A 102 -1.41 -9.11 -3.34
N ILE A 103 -1.18 -9.62 -2.13
CA ILE A 103 -1.18 -8.83 -0.89
C ILE A 103 0.24 -8.39 -0.56
N LYS A 104 0.39 -7.11 -0.26
CA LYS A 104 1.67 -6.53 0.13
C LYS A 104 2.11 -6.99 1.52
N HIS A 105 3.29 -7.57 1.61
CA HIS A 105 3.96 -7.88 2.88
C HIS A 105 5.48 -7.98 2.68
N ALA A 106 6.23 -7.62 3.71
CA ALA A 106 7.66 -7.84 3.78
C ALA A 106 7.95 -9.27 4.34
N PRO A 107 9.11 -9.85 4.06
CA PRO A 107 10.25 -9.29 3.34
C PRO A 107 10.12 -9.33 1.82
N GLU A 108 9.17 -10.11 1.29
CA GLU A 108 8.93 -10.37 -0.11
C GLU A 108 7.48 -10.81 -0.32
N CYS A 109 6.90 -10.50 -1.45
CA CYS A 109 5.56 -10.96 -1.86
C CYS A 109 5.41 -10.89 -3.40
N ALA A 110 4.43 -11.60 -3.93
CA ALA A 110 4.14 -11.60 -5.37
C ALA A 110 3.95 -10.18 -5.94
N LEU A 111 3.33 -9.27 -5.15
CA LEU A 111 3.10 -7.90 -5.58
C LEU A 111 4.41 -7.10 -5.68
N SER A 112 5.30 -7.22 -4.69
CA SER A 112 6.59 -6.53 -4.71
C SER A 112 7.46 -7.01 -5.87
N ASP A 113 7.47 -8.32 -6.11
CA ASP A 113 8.29 -8.92 -7.14
C ASP A 113 7.78 -8.58 -8.54
N TRP A 114 6.48 -8.68 -8.76
CA TRP A 114 5.85 -8.21 -9.99
C TRP A 114 6.21 -6.75 -10.29
N PHE A 115 6.08 -5.88 -9.30
CA PHE A 115 6.31 -4.45 -9.48
C PHE A 115 7.75 -4.14 -9.85
N ILE A 116 8.71 -4.71 -9.11
CA ILE A 116 10.12 -4.38 -9.34
C ILE A 116 10.65 -5.00 -10.64
N ASP A 117 10.24 -6.23 -10.96
CA ASP A 117 10.66 -6.89 -12.20
C ASP A 117 10.09 -6.15 -13.42
N LEU A 118 8.83 -5.69 -13.34
CA LEU A 118 8.25 -4.80 -14.36
C LEU A 118 9.09 -3.52 -14.52
N LEU A 119 9.51 -2.89 -13.42
CA LEU A 119 10.35 -1.69 -13.50
C LEU A 119 11.72 -1.99 -14.11
N MET A 120 12.34 -3.13 -13.79
CA MET A 120 13.61 -3.55 -14.37
C MET A 120 13.50 -3.73 -15.89
N ASP A 121 12.48 -4.43 -16.35
CA ASP A 121 12.22 -4.65 -17.78
C ASP A 121 11.96 -3.34 -18.52
N GLN A 122 11.10 -2.48 -17.96
CA GLN A 122 10.78 -1.20 -18.58
C GLN A 122 11.96 -0.22 -18.56
N CYS A 123 12.78 -0.25 -17.52
CA CYS A 123 13.99 0.56 -17.46
C CYS A 123 14.99 0.11 -18.52
N ALA A 124 15.19 -1.20 -18.69
CA ALA A 124 16.06 -1.75 -19.72
C ALA A 124 15.56 -1.41 -21.14
N GLU A 125 14.25 -1.51 -21.38
CA GLU A 125 13.62 -1.16 -22.66
C GLU A 125 13.80 0.33 -22.99
N ILE A 126 13.51 1.21 -22.02
CA ILE A 126 13.56 2.68 -22.23
C ILE A 126 14.99 3.19 -22.39
N THR A 127 15.93 2.65 -21.62
CA THR A 127 17.30 3.15 -21.60
C THR A 127 18.23 2.45 -22.59
N GLY A 128 17.86 1.24 -23.06
CA GLY A 128 18.75 0.36 -23.81
C GLY A 128 19.93 -0.17 -22.99
N LYS A 129 19.89 -0.01 -21.66
CA LYS A 129 20.95 -0.41 -20.74
C LYS A 129 20.58 -1.67 -19.97
N LYS A 130 21.58 -2.44 -19.57
CA LYS A 130 21.36 -3.57 -18.68
C LYS A 130 20.94 -3.09 -17.30
N VAL A 131 19.92 -3.72 -16.73
CA VAL A 131 19.49 -3.53 -15.35
C VAL A 131 19.76 -4.83 -14.59
N ASP A 132 20.65 -4.74 -13.61
CA ASP A 132 21.11 -5.89 -12.82
C ASP A 132 20.37 -5.96 -11.47
N PHE A 133 19.96 -4.80 -10.93
CA PHE A 133 19.34 -4.67 -9.63
C PHE A 133 18.17 -3.68 -9.67
N GLY A 134 17.06 -4.08 -9.09
CA GLY A 134 15.90 -3.22 -8.87
C GLY A 134 15.74 -2.92 -7.39
N PHE A 135 15.46 -1.65 -7.03
CA PHE A 135 15.23 -1.24 -5.66
C PHE A 135 14.11 -0.23 -5.55
N ALA A 136 13.09 -0.56 -4.77
CA ALA A 136 11.98 0.34 -4.44
C ALA A 136 11.55 0.10 -2.97
N ASN A 137 10.64 0.92 -2.47
CA ASN A 137 10.16 0.80 -1.10
C ASN A 137 8.73 0.24 -1.02
N PHE A 138 8.45 -0.57 -0.01
CA PHE A 138 7.09 -1.04 0.27
C PHE A 138 6.11 0.09 0.56
N GLY A 139 6.61 1.21 1.14
CA GLY A 139 5.82 2.40 1.39
C GLY A 139 5.26 3.04 0.12
N GLY A 140 5.91 2.83 -1.02
CA GLY A 140 5.48 3.30 -2.34
C GLY A 140 4.26 2.56 -2.91
N ILE A 141 4.04 1.32 -2.49
CA ILE A 141 2.89 0.49 -2.91
C ILE A 141 1.76 0.70 -1.88
N ARG A 142 0.65 1.32 -2.26
CA ARG A 142 -0.40 1.76 -1.32
C ARG A 142 -1.64 0.88 -1.30
N VAL A 143 -1.88 0.13 -2.36
CA VAL A 143 -3.06 -0.75 -2.53
C VAL A 143 -2.59 -2.11 -3.01
N ASP A 144 -3.23 -3.16 -2.52
CA ASP A 144 -3.02 -4.53 -2.98
C ASP A 144 -3.76 -4.80 -4.30
N VAL A 145 -3.36 -5.84 -5.03
CA VAL A 145 -4.14 -6.31 -6.18
C VAL A 145 -5.26 -7.21 -5.66
N PRO A 146 -6.54 -6.87 -5.91
CA PRO A 146 -7.65 -7.71 -5.49
C PRO A 146 -7.75 -8.98 -6.35
N LYS A 147 -8.32 -10.04 -5.79
CA LYS A 147 -8.74 -11.20 -6.57
C LYS A 147 -9.95 -10.84 -7.44
N GLY A 148 -9.96 -11.25 -8.69
CA GLY A 148 -11.03 -10.98 -9.64
C GLY A 148 -10.74 -9.78 -10.54
N ASN A 149 -11.74 -8.94 -10.77
CA ASN A 149 -11.59 -7.75 -11.59
C ASN A 149 -10.71 -6.70 -10.93
N VAL A 150 -9.71 -6.23 -11.66
CA VAL A 150 -8.82 -5.14 -11.26
C VAL A 150 -9.28 -3.87 -11.98
N LEU A 151 -9.57 -2.85 -11.22
CA LEU A 151 -10.06 -1.57 -11.73
C LEU A 151 -8.90 -0.63 -12.05
N LEU A 152 -9.14 0.34 -12.91
CA LEU A 152 -8.20 1.44 -13.13
C LEU A 152 -7.86 2.16 -11.82
N ASP A 153 -8.87 2.36 -10.96
CA ASP A 153 -8.72 2.96 -9.62
C ASP A 153 -7.75 2.19 -8.71
N ASP A 154 -7.75 0.86 -8.78
CA ASP A 154 -6.83 0.02 -7.97
C ASP A 154 -5.37 0.33 -8.33
N ILE A 155 -5.06 0.44 -9.63
CA ILE A 155 -3.70 0.73 -10.09
C ILE A 155 -3.32 2.20 -9.86
N LEU A 156 -4.23 3.15 -10.08
CA LEU A 156 -3.99 4.56 -9.80
C LEU A 156 -3.74 4.80 -8.30
N SER A 157 -4.52 4.12 -7.45
CA SER A 157 -4.39 4.22 -5.99
C SER A 157 -3.19 3.45 -5.45
N MET A 158 -2.68 2.46 -6.19
CA MET A 158 -1.47 1.70 -5.82
C MET A 158 -0.22 2.58 -5.85
N PHE A 159 -0.09 3.46 -6.85
CA PHE A 159 1.06 4.35 -7.04
C PHE A 159 0.66 5.83 -7.06
N PRO A 160 0.11 6.38 -5.94
CA PRO A 160 -0.43 7.74 -5.92
C PRO A 160 0.66 8.82 -5.92
N PHE A 161 1.90 8.45 -5.65
CA PHE A 161 3.03 9.36 -5.64
C PHE A 161 3.51 9.64 -7.07
N ARG A 162 3.93 10.86 -7.30
CA ARG A 162 4.50 11.26 -8.59
C ARG A 162 6.01 10.97 -8.64
N ASN A 163 6.40 9.79 -8.17
CA ASN A 163 7.78 9.34 -8.26
C ASN A 163 8.13 9.02 -9.69
N LYS A 164 9.33 9.45 -10.12
CA LYS A 164 9.90 9.15 -11.43
C LYS A 164 10.81 7.92 -11.34
N MET A 165 10.84 7.15 -12.40
CA MET A 165 11.82 6.07 -12.54
C MET A 165 13.21 6.64 -12.74
N CYS A 166 14.21 6.01 -12.13
CA CYS A 166 15.61 6.40 -12.23
C CYS A 166 16.47 5.20 -12.59
N TYR A 167 17.46 5.43 -13.46
CA TYR A 167 18.53 4.50 -13.73
C TYR A 167 19.82 5.02 -13.09
N LEU A 168 20.51 4.16 -12.37
CA LEU A 168 21.80 4.41 -11.73
C LEU A 168 22.83 3.39 -12.16
N GLU A 169 24.11 3.77 -12.11
CA GLU A 169 25.22 2.84 -12.11
C GLU A 169 25.85 2.89 -10.72
N LEU A 170 25.79 1.77 -9.99
CA LEU A 170 26.36 1.64 -8.65
C LEU A 170 27.44 0.57 -8.63
N ARG A 171 28.48 0.77 -7.82
CA ARG A 171 29.42 -0.30 -7.53
C ARG A 171 28.76 -1.32 -6.59
N GLY A 172 29.24 -2.56 -6.62
CA GLY A 172 28.68 -3.60 -5.77
C GLY A 172 28.75 -3.27 -4.28
N LYS A 173 29.78 -2.57 -3.82
CA LYS A 173 29.86 -2.13 -2.42
C LYS A 173 28.71 -1.23 -2.00
N GLU A 174 28.21 -0.31 -2.85
CA GLU A 174 27.06 0.53 -2.56
C GLU A 174 25.77 -0.31 -2.52
N ILE A 175 25.64 -1.31 -3.40
CA ILE A 175 24.52 -2.26 -3.35
C ILE A 175 24.57 -3.09 -2.07
N ARG A 176 25.75 -3.53 -1.63
CA ARG A 176 25.96 -4.25 -0.37
C ARG A 176 25.51 -3.40 0.82
N GLU A 177 25.91 -2.13 0.87
CA GLU A 177 25.49 -1.19 1.93
C GLU A 177 23.95 -1.05 1.99
N VAL A 178 23.29 -0.97 0.84
CA VAL A 178 21.80 -0.95 0.75
C VAL A 178 21.22 -2.25 1.31
N CYS A 179 21.77 -3.41 0.94
CA CYS A 179 21.31 -4.70 1.44
C CYS A 179 21.55 -4.88 2.95
N GLU A 180 22.68 -4.40 3.47
CA GLU A 180 23.00 -4.40 4.90
C GLU A 180 22.01 -3.50 5.68
N GLN A 181 21.72 -2.32 5.15
CA GLN A 181 20.71 -1.43 5.73
C GLN A 181 19.34 -2.13 5.77
N MET A 182 18.90 -2.77 4.68
CA MET A 182 17.65 -3.52 4.65
C MET A 182 17.63 -4.67 5.67
N ALA A 183 18.71 -5.43 5.77
CA ALA A 183 18.79 -6.53 6.72
C ALA A 183 18.64 -6.05 8.18
N SER A 184 19.16 -4.86 8.50
CA SER A 184 19.13 -4.29 9.86
C SER A 184 17.87 -3.50 10.19
N THR A 185 17.24 -2.84 9.21
CA THR A 185 16.10 -1.93 9.46
C THR A 185 14.77 -2.45 8.93
N GLY A 186 14.80 -3.41 8.01
CA GLY A 186 13.64 -4.02 7.38
C GLY A 186 13.78 -4.08 5.86
N TRP A 187 13.48 -5.26 5.33
CA TRP A 187 13.56 -5.53 3.90
C TRP A 187 12.61 -4.65 3.10
N GLN A 188 13.05 -4.28 1.93
CA GLN A 188 12.33 -3.47 0.96
C GLN A 188 12.12 -4.25 -0.35
N VAL A 189 11.53 -3.61 -1.34
CA VAL A 189 11.23 -4.20 -2.65
C VAL A 189 12.51 -4.29 -3.47
N ILE A 190 12.95 -5.51 -3.78
CA ILE A 190 14.18 -5.76 -4.55
C ILE A 190 13.92 -6.70 -5.71
N GLY A 191 14.70 -6.56 -6.79
CA GLY A 191 14.68 -7.39 -7.99
C GLY A 191 16.07 -7.65 -8.56
N GLY A 192 16.23 -8.73 -9.32
CA GLY A 192 17.52 -9.10 -9.94
C GLY A 192 18.57 -9.62 -8.96
N VAL A 193 18.24 -9.74 -7.68
CA VAL A 193 19.18 -10.07 -6.61
C VAL A 193 18.58 -11.14 -5.70
N ARG A 194 19.43 -11.95 -5.08
CA ARG A 194 19.07 -12.85 -3.98
C ARG A 194 19.84 -12.49 -2.74
N CYS A 195 19.11 -12.28 -1.65
CA CYS A 195 19.68 -11.90 -0.36
C CYS A 195 19.37 -12.93 0.70
N VAL A 196 20.36 -13.24 1.54
CA VAL A 196 20.17 -14.01 2.77
C VAL A 196 20.50 -13.11 3.94
N GLY A 197 19.55 -12.91 4.83
CA GLY A 197 19.74 -12.20 6.10
C GLY A 197 19.52 -13.11 7.29
N SER A 198 19.99 -12.71 8.45
CA SER A 198 19.72 -13.38 9.73
C SER A 198 18.58 -12.69 10.48
N LYS A 199 17.93 -13.39 11.41
CA LYS A 199 16.97 -12.82 12.36
C LYS A 199 17.56 -11.71 13.23
N SER A 200 18.90 -11.70 13.42
CA SER A 200 19.60 -10.66 14.16
C SER A 200 19.87 -9.38 13.34
N GLY A 201 19.38 -9.31 12.09
CA GLY A 201 19.54 -8.14 11.24
C GLY A 201 20.88 -8.05 10.51
N LYS A 202 21.58 -9.17 10.32
CA LYS A 202 22.84 -9.20 9.55
C LYS A 202 22.59 -9.69 8.13
N LEU A 203 23.20 -9.06 7.15
CA LEU A 203 23.32 -9.58 5.81
C LEU A 203 24.34 -10.71 5.79
N LEU A 204 23.99 -11.86 5.23
CA LEU A 204 24.86 -13.04 5.13
C LEU A 204 25.37 -13.28 3.72
N SER A 205 24.53 -13.09 2.70
CA SER A 205 24.95 -13.16 1.30
C SER A 205 24.12 -12.27 0.41
N VAL A 206 24.70 -11.85 -0.69
CA VAL A 206 24.05 -11.18 -1.82
C VAL A 206 24.57 -11.79 -3.11
N GLU A 207 23.66 -12.14 -4.00
CA GLU A 207 23.97 -12.68 -5.33
C GLU A 207 23.22 -11.86 -6.39
N ILE A 208 23.90 -11.54 -7.50
CA ILE A 208 23.31 -10.91 -8.68
C ILE A 208 23.60 -11.77 -9.90
N GLY A 209 22.55 -12.16 -10.62
CA GLY A 209 22.68 -13.04 -11.77
C GLY A 209 23.20 -14.44 -11.44
N GLY A 210 22.99 -14.89 -10.20
CA GLY A 210 23.44 -16.21 -9.70
C GLY A 210 24.89 -16.24 -9.22
N GLU A 211 25.60 -15.11 -9.26
CA GLU A 211 26.99 -14.99 -8.80
C GLU A 211 27.05 -14.11 -7.53
N PRO A 212 28.00 -14.38 -6.62
CA PRO A 212 28.25 -13.50 -5.49
C PRO A 212 28.49 -12.06 -5.93
N LEU A 213 27.93 -11.10 -5.18
CA LEU A 213 28.11 -9.68 -5.45
C LEU A 213 29.60 -9.31 -5.41
N ASP A 214 30.11 -8.75 -6.52
CA ASP A 214 31.46 -8.21 -6.64
C ASP A 214 31.44 -6.72 -6.30
N ASP A 215 32.12 -6.34 -5.23
CA ASP A 215 32.11 -4.98 -4.68
C ASP A 215 32.71 -3.93 -5.63
N ASP A 216 33.63 -4.32 -6.50
CA ASP A 216 34.31 -3.41 -7.42
C ASP A 216 33.61 -3.27 -8.78
N LYS A 217 32.78 -4.23 -9.13
CA LYS A 217 32.01 -4.22 -10.37
C LYS A 217 30.90 -3.18 -10.33
N VAL A 218 30.62 -2.55 -11.47
CA VAL A 218 29.52 -1.62 -11.67
C VAL A 218 28.31 -2.35 -12.20
N TYR A 219 27.15 -2.11 -11.58
CA TYR A 219 25.87 -2.72 -11.91
C TYR A 219 24.86 -1.64 -12.30
N GLY A 220 24.02 -1.95 -13.29
CA GLY A 220 22.86 -1.14 -13.63
C GLY A 220 21.72 -1.31 -12.62
N VAL A 221 21.20 -0.22 -12.12
CA VAL A 221 20.19 -0.21 -11.05
C VAL A 221 18.98 0.61 -11.46
N VAL A 222 17.78 0.05 -11.33
CA VAL A 222 16.54 0.81 -11.42
C VAL A 222 16.02 1.13 -10.02
N THR A 223 15.56 2.36 -9.85
CA THR A 223 14.94 2.84 -8.61
C THR A 223 13.95 3.97 -8.88
N ILE A 224 13.45 4.58 -7.83
CA ILE A 224 12.59 5.77 -7.87
C ILE A 224 13.30 6.99 -7.30
N ASP A 225 12.96 8.18 -7.79
CA ASP A 225 13.61 9.44 -7.40
C ASP A 225 13.53 9.73 -5.89
N PHE A 226 12.48 9.27 -5.22
CA PHE A 226 12.33 9.36 -3.77
C PHE A 226 13.51 8.78 -2.99
N LEU A 227 14.12 7.68 -3.47
CA LEU A 227 15.19 6.96 -2.78
C LEU A 227 16.61 7.51 -3.10
N LEU A 228 16.71 8.51 -3.97
CA LEU A 228 18.01 9.06 -4.37
C LEU A 228 18.67 9.87 -3.24
N ASN A 229 17.88 10.66 -2.49
CA ASN A 229 18.39 11.70 -1.61
C ASN A 229 17.73 11.67 -0.21
N GLY A 230 17.59 10.50 0.40
CA GLY A 230 17.18 10.34 1.80
C GLY A 230 15.77 9.80 2.02
N GLY A 231 15.03 9.43 0.98
CA GLY A 231 13.76 8.75 1.13
C GLY A 231 13.94 7.42 1.88
N ASP A 232 13.12 7.17 2.89
CA ASP A 232 13.22 6.02 3.81
C ASP A 232 14.65 5.77 4.36
N GLY A 233 15.48 6.85 4.42
CA GLY A 233 16.86 6.79 4.89
C GLY A 233 17.87 6.31 3.86
N TYR A 234 17.49 6.12 2.59
CA TYR A 234 18.38 5.72 1.51
C TYR A 234 18.92 6.93 0.73
N TYR A 235 20.19 6.87 0.33
CA TYR A 235 20.90 7.94 -0.38
C TYR A 235 21.60 7.38 -1.63
N LEU A 236 20.85 6.76 -2.53
CA LEU A 236 21.40 6.01 -3.67
C LEU A 236 22.22 6.87 -4.63
N ALA A 237 21.92 8.16 -4.72
CA ALA A 237 22.67 9.08 -5.60
C ALA A 237 24.05 9.44 -5.07
N LYS A 238 24.31 9.28 -3.76
CA LYS A 238 25.52 9.82 -3.09
C LYS A 238 26.82 9.35 -3.70
N ASN A 239 26.90 8.06 -4.05
CA ASN A 239 28.12 7.44 -4.59
C ASN A 239 27.85 6.80 -5.96
N ALA A 240 26.79 7.19 -6.66
CA ALA A 240 26.49 6.67 -7.98
C ALA A 240 27.58 7.06 -8.98
N VAL A 241 28.02 6.09 -9.79
CA VAL A 241 28.94 6.32 -10.91
C VAL A 241 28.26 7.18 -11.97
N SER A 242 26.98 6.90 -12.22
CA SER A 242 26.12 7.73 -13.06
C SER A 242 24.66 7.66 -12.58
N GLN A 243 23.88 8.67 -12.92
CA GLN A 243 22.43 8.66 -12.68
C GLN A 243 21.67 9.32 -13.82
N THR A 244 20.48 8.80 -14.09
CA THR A 244 19.55 9.36 -15.06
C THR A 244 18.14 9.30 -14.46
N VAL A 245 17.48 10.43 -14.33
CA VAL A 245 16.04 10.48 -13.99
C VAL A 245 15.26 10.39 -15.30
N ILE A 246 14.46 9.37 -15.44
CA ILE A 246 13.61 9.16 -16.61
C ILE A 246 12.35 10.00 -16.45
N ASP A 247 12.02 10.81 -17.44
CA ASP A 247 10.85 11.72 -17.38
C ASP A 247 9.53 10.96 -17.59
N LYS A 248 9.32 9.94 -16.77
CA LYS A 248 8.08 9.16 -16.67
C LYS A 248 7.78 8.84 -15.20
N TYR A 249 6.55 9.08 -14.79
CA TYR A 249 6.10 8.65 -13.48
C TYR A 249 5.90 7.13 -13.45
N ILE A 250 6.04 6.53 -12.29
CA ILE A 250 5.85 5.09 -12.09
C ILE A 250 4.49 4.63 -12.62
N ILE A 251 3.43 5.39 -12.36
CA ILE A 251 2.09 5.07 -12.84
C ILE A 251 1.99 5.06 -14.37
N ASP A 252 2.70 5.97 -15.05
CA ASP A 252 2.71 6.06 -16.51
C ASP A 252 3.46 4.89 -17.17
N ILE A 253 4.24 4.15 -16.39
CA ILE A 253 4.94 2.93 -16.79
C ILE A 253 4.08 1.70 -16.49
N VAL A 254 3.57 1.59 -15.27
CA VAL A 254 2.84 0.41 -14.80
C VAL A 254 1.49 0.24 -15.52
N LEU A 255 0.74 1.32 -15.68
CA LEU A 255 -0.61 1.25 -16.25
C LEU A 255 -0.67 0.72 -17.69
N PRO A 256 0.19 1.16 -18.64
CA PRO A 256 0.25 0.57 -19.97
C PRO A 256 0.60 -0.92 -19.95
N CYS A 257 1.50 -1.37 -19.04
CA CYS A 257 1.88 -2.77 -18.92
C CYS A 257 0.70 -3.63 -18.45
N VAL A 258 -0.07 -3.17 -17.46
CA VAL A 258 -1.29 -3.86 -17.01
C VAL A 258 -2.33 -3.95 -18.13
N LYS A 259 -2.57 -2.85 -18.86
CA LYS A 259 -3.49 -2.84 -20.01
C LYS A 259 -3.04 -3.77 -21.14
N LYS A 260 -1.72 -3.86 -21.38
CA LYS A 260 -1.14 -4.76 -22.38
C LYS A 260 -1.41 -6.23 -22.03
N LEU A 261 -1.23 -6.65 -20.76
CA LEU A 261 -1.58 -8.01 -20.30
C LEU A 261 -3.03 -8.35 -20.69
N THR A 262 -3.96 -7.46 -20.39
CA THR A 262 -5.38 -7.66 -20.70
C THR A 262 -5.63 -7.74 -22.20
N ALA A 263 -5.01 -6.88 -23.00
CA ALA A 263 -5.12 -6.92 -24.47
C ALA A 263 -4.57 -8.23 -25.06
N GLU A 264 -3.58 -8.84 -24.39
CA GLU A 264 -3.02 -10.16 -24.73
C GLU A 264 -3.81 -11.34 -24.15
N GLY A 265 -4.91 -11.09 -23.42
CA GLY A 265 -5.70 -12.13 -22.75
C GLY A 265 -4.99 -12.78 -21.56
N LYS A 266 -3.97 -12.13 -21.02
CA LYS A 266 -3.19 -12.63 -19.89
C LYS A 266 -3.71 -12.07 -18.57
N PRO A 267 -3.77 -12.89 -17.52
CA PRO A 267 -4.12 -12.41 -16.18
C PRO A 267 -2.98 -11.59 -15.57
N LEU A 268 -3.32 -10.69 -14.66
CA LEU A 268 -2.37 -10.07 -13.74
C LEU A 268 -2.08 -11.07 -12.61
N ALA A 269 -1.01 -11.83 -12.76
CA ALA A 269 -0.61 -12.88 -11.83
C ALA A 269 0.91 -12.91 -11.71
N TYR A 270 1.39 -13.13 -10.50
CA TYR A 270 2.81 -13.28 -10.19
C TYR A 270 3.01 -14.20 -8.99
N GLN A 271 4.23 -14.69 -8.81
CA GLN A 271 4.60 -15.50 -7.65
C GLN A 271 5.93 -15.00 -7.09
N ALA A 272 6.03 -14.93 -5.77
CA ALA A 272 7.30 -14.68 -5.11
C ALA A 272 8.28 -15.83 -5.38
N ASP A 273 9.55 -15.51 -5.59
CA ASP A 273 10.59 -16.47 -6.01
C ASP A 273 11.63 -16.79 -4.93
N GLY A 274 11.45 -16.26 -3.71
CA GLY A 274 12.34 -16.48 -2.58
C GLY A 274 13.65 -15.69 -2.69
N ARG A 275 13.59 -14.49 -3.29
CA ARG A 275 14.76 -13.60 -3.44
C ARG A 275 15.26 -13.01 -2.12
N VAL A 276 14.43 -13.04 -1.08
CA VAL A 276 14.81 -12.68 0.29
C VAL A 276 14.58 -13.87 1.22
N ARG A 277 15.65 -14.39 1.81
CA ARG A 277 15.57 -15.46 2.78
C ARG A 277 16.15 -15.04 4.14
N ILE A 278 15.39 -15.24 5.20
CA ILE A 278 15.82 -14.96 6.57
C ILE A 278 16.09 -16.28 7.27
N VAL A 279 17.30 -16.43 7.78
CA VAL A 279 17.75 -17.62 8.52
C VAL A 279 18.03 -17.30 9.98
N GLU A 280 18.26 -18.34 10.77
CA GLU A 280 18.52 -18.24 12.22
C GLU A 280 19.77 -17.39 12.54
#